data_1b35be0133452ebc4f1b46c597055a60
#
_entry.id   1b35be0133452ebc4f1b46c597055a60
#
_cell.length_a   1.000
_cell.length_b   1.000
_cell.length_c   1.000
_cell.angle_alpha   90.00
_cell.angle_beta   90.00
_cell.angle_gamma   90.00
#
_symmetry.space_group_name_H-M   'P 1'
#
loop_
_entity.id
_entity.type
_entity.pdbx_description
1 polymer ?
#
loop_
_entity_poly.entity_id
_entity_poly.type
_entity_poly.pdbx_seq_one_letter_code
_entity_poly.pdbx_strand_id
1 'polypeptide(L)' 'NIYVADRDNRRIQFFSIGQSNGTTIAGITGITGANASLLNSPISVVLDTQLNLYVSDTVNHRIQKFMRY' A
#
# COMPACT_ATOMS: atom_id res chain seq x y z
N ASN A 1 6.78 11.43 -8.17
CA ASN A 1 6.19 10.10 -7.92
C ASN A 1 5.26 10.17 -6.72
N ILE A 2 4.13 9.51 -6.83
CA ILE A 2 3.07 9.60 -5.83
C ILE A 2 2.70 8.20 -5.35
N TYR A 3 2.61 8.05 -4.02
CA TYR A 3 2.13 6.82 -3.38
C TYR A 3 0.78 7.13 -2.76
N VAL A 4 -0.23 6.34 -3.10
CA VAL A 4 -1.61 6.56 -2.67
C VAL A 4 -2.11 5.38 -1.86
N ALA A 5 -2.56 5.64 -0.65
CA ALA A 5 -3.27 4.65 0.16
C ALA A 5 -4.71 4.58 -0.36
N ASP A 6 -4.98 3.63 -1.22
CA ASP A 6 -6.29 3.45 -1.87
C ASP A 6 -7.15 2.52 -1.00
N ARG A 7 -7.72 3.10 0.05
CA ARG A 7 -8.40 2.37 1.10
C ARG A 7 -9.53 1.48 0.60
N ASP A 8 -10.38 2.02 -0.26
CA ASP A 8 -11.58 1.31 -0.72
C ASP A 8 -11.26 0.14 -1.62
N ASN A 9 -10.08 0.14 -2.24
CA ASN A 9 -9.59 -0.96 -3.07
C ASN A 9 -8.55 -1.83 -2.35
N ARG A 10 -8.28 -1.57 -1.09
CA ARG A 10 -7.40 -2.37 -0.21
C ARG A 10 -5.99 -2.51 -0.77
N ARG A 11 -5.44 -1.38 -1.27
CA ARG A 11 -4.13 -1.42 -1.93
C ARG A 11 -3.38 -0.12 -1.74
N ILE A 12 -2.09 -0.17 -2.01
CA ILE A 12 -1.25 1.01 -2.19
C ILE A 12 -0.91 1.09 -3.68
N GLN A 13 -1.21 2.23 -4.29
CA GLN A 13 -0.93 2.52 -5.69
C GLN A 13 0.28 3.42 -5.82
N PHE A 14 1.09 3.18 -6.83
CA PHE A 14 2.22 4.01 -7.19
C PHE A 14 1.99 4.64 -8.57
N PHE A 15 2.16 5.95 -8.65
CA PHE A 15 2.07 6.69 -9.91
C PHE A 15 3.41 7.38 -10.16
N SER A 16 4.06 7.06 -11.26
CA SER A 16 5.27 7.77 -11.67
C SER A 16 4.92 9.07 -12.38
N ILE A 17 5.88 9.97 -12.44
CA ILE A 17 5.71 11.28 -13.09
C ILE A 17 5.27 11.07 -14.55
N GLY A 18 4.22 11.79 -14.94
CA GLY A 18 3.69 11.76 -16.31
C GLY A 18 2.81 10.56 -16.63
N GLN A 19 2.57 9.67 -15.68
CA GLN A 19 1.71 8.51 -15.88
C GLN A 19 0.34 8.73 -15.23
N SER A 20 -0.72 8.40 -15.95
CA SER A 20 -2.08 8.46 -15.42
C SER A 20 -2.57 7.13 -14.85
N ASN A 21 -1.87 6.03 -15.13
CA ASN A 21 -2.20 4.72 -14.61
C ASN A 21 -1.28 4.37 -13.43
N GLY A 22 -1.89 3.91 -12.33
CA GLY A 22 -1.14 3.47 -11.17
C GLY A 22 -0.72 2.00 -11.27
N THR A 23 0.25 1.64 -10.45
CA THR A 23 0.68 0.26 -10.26
C THR A 23 0.42 -0.14 -8.82
N THR A 24 -0.23 -1.28 -8.60
CA THR A 24 -0.44 -1.79 -7.24
C THR A 24 0.86 -2.37 -6.71
N ILE A 25 1.35 -1.82 -5.59
CA ILE A 25 2.63 -2.23 -5.00
C ILE A 25 2.47 -2.88 -3.63
N ALA A 26 1.30 -2.83 -3.04
CA ALA A 26 0.97 -3.50 -1.78
C ALA A 26 -0.52 -3.80 -1.74
N GLY A 27 -0.88 -4.95 -1.18
CA GLY A 27 -2.25 -5.42 -1.16
C GLY A 27 -2.67 -6.06 -2.48
N ILE A 28 -3.87 -6.60 -2.52
CA ILE A 28 -4.49 -7.14 -3.73
C ILE A 28 -5.81 -6.42 -3.92
N THR A 29 -6.00 -5.79 -5.08
CA THR A 29 -7.18 -4.96 -5.36
C THR A 29 -8.48 -5.68 -5.01
N GLY A 30 -9.27 -5.05 -4.14
CA GLY A 30 -10.57 -5.56 -3.74
C GLY A 30 -10.55 -6.76 -2.80
N ILE A 31 -9.38 -7.27 -2.42
CA ILE A 31 -9.25 -8.42 -1.51
C ILE A 31 -8.85 -7.93 -0.13
N THR A 32 -9.73 -8.12 0.83
CA THR A 32 -9.50 -7.77 2.23
C THR A 32 -8.91 -8.95 2.97
N GLY A 33 -7.95 -8.70 3.86
CA GLY A 33 -7.42 -9.77 4.68
C GLY A 33 -6.39 -9.30 5.67
N ALA A 34 -5.91 -10.22 6.50
CA ALA A 34 -4.99 -9.95 7.59
C ALA A 34 -3.64 -10.68 7.44
N ASN A 35 -3.42 -11.41 6.36
CA ASN A 35 -2.13 -12.06 6.13
C ASN A 35 -1.09 -11.06 5.62
N ALA A 36 0.15 -11.52 5.41
CA ALA A 36 1.26 -10.64 5.05
C ALA A 36 1.15 -10.00 3.66
N SER A 37 0.25 -10.50 2.81
CA SER A 37 0.06 -9.98 1.45
C SER A 37 -1.18 -9.11 1.29
N LEU A 38 -2.03 -9.01 2.30
CA LEU A 38 -3.32 -8.35 2.20
C LEU A 38 -3.42 -7.18 3.17
N LEU A 39 -4.29 -6.24 2.83
CA LEU A 39 -4.56 -5.04 3.62
C LEU A 39 -6.05 -4.92 3.89
N ASN A 40 -6.37 -4.19 4.96
CA ASN A 40 -7.75 -3.84 5.27
C ASN A 40 -7.80 -2.38 5.71
N SER A 41 -8.38 -1.53 4.87
CA SER A 41 -8.48 -0.09 5.10
C SER A 41 -7.12 0.57 5.34
N PRO A 42 -6.17 0.46 4.40
CA PRO A 42 -4.90 1.19 4.53
C PRO A 42 -5.17 2.69 4.43
N ILE A 43 -4.68 3.46 5.40
CA ILE A 43 -4.94 4.90 5.47
C ILE A 43 -3.73 5.71 5.06
N SER A 44 -2.54 5.27 5.39
CA SER A 44 -1.33 6.02 5.05
C SER A 44 -0.18 5.09 4.71
N VAL A 45 0.79 5.63 4.00
CA VAL A 45 2.00 4.92 3.61
C VAL A 45 3.20 5.84 3.80
N VAL A 46 4.28 5.29 4.33
CA VAL A 46 5.56 5.98 4.51
C VAL A 46 6.65 5.09 3.94
N LEU A 47 7.65 5.72 3.33
CA LEU A 47 8.81 5.00 2.80
C LEU A 47 10.03 5.29 3.66
N ASP A 48 10.89 4.28 3.82
CA ASP A 48 12.22 4.50 4.37
C ASP A 48 13.21 4.89 3.26
N THR A 49 14.47 5.10 3.64
CA THR A 49 15.51 5.52 2.68
C THR A 49 15.82 4.44 1.63
N GLN A 50 15.44 3.21 1.87
CA GLN A 50 15.63 2.08 0.95
C GLN A 50 14.37 1.80 0.15
N LEU A 51 13.34 2.66 0.27
CA LEU A 51 12.06 2.56 -0.42
C LEU A 51 11.23 1.34 -0.02
N ASN A 52 11.43 0.82 1.19
CA ASN A 52 10.48 -0.12 1.77
C ASN A 52 9.24 0.64 2.22
N LEU A 53 8.07 0.02 2.07
CA LEU A 53 6.81 0.64 2.43
C LEU A 53 6.40 0.24 3.84
N TYR A 54 5.93 1.22 4.61
CA TYR A 54 5.29 1.00 5.89
C TYR A 54 3.86 1.49 5.77
N VAL A 55 2.90 0.61 5.89
CA VAL A 55 1.49 0.89 5.63
C VAL A 55 0.70 0.80 6.93
N SER A 56 -0.06 1.85 7.23
CA SER A 56 -1.01 1.84 8.34
C SER A 56 -2.22 1.00 7.93
N ASP A 57 -2.24 -0.26 8.34
CA ASP A 57 -3.28 -1.24 8.01
C ASP A 57 -4.32 -1.25 9.13
N THR A 58 -5.19 -0.25 9.11
CA THR A 58 -5.92 0.23 10.28
C THR A 58 -6.90 -0.79 10.87
N VAL A 59 -7.68 -1.46 10.05
CA VAL A 59 -8.66 -2.42 10.57
C VAL A 59 -7.97 -3.64 11.18
N ASN A 60 -6.79 -3.98 10.69
CA ASN A 60 -5.99 -5.07 11.24
C ASN A 60 -5.11 -4.63 12.42
N HIS A 61 -5.22 -3.37 12.86
CA HIS A 61 -4.51 -2.83 14.03
C HIS A 61 -3.00 -3.03 13.95
N ARG A 62 -2.40 -2.77 12.77
CA ARG A 62 -0.97 -3.02 12.58
C ARG A 62 -0.33 -2.02 11.62
N ILE A 63 0.99 -1.92 11.70
CA ILE A 63 1.82 -1.33 10.66
C ILE A 63 2.43 -2.48 9.88
N GLN A 64 2.15 -2.55 8.59
CA GLN A 64 2.64 -3.62 7.73
C GLN A 64 3.81 -3.10 6.90
N LYS A 65 4.93 -3.82 6.91
CA LYS A 65 6.09 -3.50 6.10
C LYS A 65 6.08 -4.35 4.84
N PHE A 66 6.25 -3.69 3.68
CA PHE A 66 6.41 -4.36 2.40
C PHE A 66 7.82 -4.04 1.89
N MET A 67 8.62 -5.07 1.72
CA MET A 67 10.00 -4.90 1.26
C MET A 67 10.02 -4.47 -0.20
N ARG A 68 10.92 -3.54 -0.53
CA ARG A 68 11.20 -3.21 -1.92
C ARG A 68 11.86 -4.42 -2.59
N TYR A 69 11.46 -4.66 -3.81
CA TYR A 69 12.05 -5.71 -4.64
C TYR A 69 12.98 -5.13 -5.70
#